data_ff043c85d625191b71dcb85c8c696d82
#
_entry.id   ff043c85d625191b71dcb85c8c696d82
#
_cell.length_a   1.000
_cell.length_b   1.000
_cell.length_c   1.000
_cell.angle_alpha   90.00
_cell.angle_beta   90.00
_cell.angle_gamma   90.00
#
_symmetry.space_group_name_H-M   'P 1'
#
loop_
_entity.id
_entity.type
_entity.pdbx_description
1 polymer ?
#
loop_
_entity_poly.entity_id
_entity_poly.type
_entity_poly.pdbx_seq_one_letter_code
_entity_poly.pdbx_strand_id
1 'polypeptide(L)'
;MLHLQAAGMQVTFYNATMFPIDLLDGADAGTPPSQNSPLLQGLNDEQRVAVTLPQGHALVLAGAGSGKTRVLTTRIAWLLQTGQVSPGGIMAVTFTNKAAKEMTARLSAMLPYNVRGMWIGTFHGLCNRLLRAHHVAAGLPATFQILDTQDQLSAVKRLCKQFNVDEERFPPKQLTWFIAGCKEEGMRPKDVPVTDPDTKKKVELYQLYEDQCQREGVVDFGELMLRSFEL
;
A
#
# COMPACT_ATOMS: atom_id res chain seq x y z
N MET A 1 -6.83 -15.66 21.41
CA MET A 1 -7.40 -15.87 20.08
C MET A 1 -8.89 -16.05 20.27
N LEU A 2 -9.71 -15.09 19.87
CA LEU A 2 -11.18 -15.19 19.93
C LEU A 2 -11.70 -15.40 18.50
N HIS A 3 -12.46 -16.47 18.30
CA HIS A 3 -13.15 -16.74 17.04
C HIS A 3 -14.63 -16.43 17.22
N LEU A 4 -15.18 -15.57 16.36
CA LEU A 4 -16.61 -15.37 16.20
C LEU A 4 -16.98 -15.82 14.79
N GLN A 5 -17.83 -16.82 14.69
CA GLN A 5 -18.29 -17.36 13.41
C GLN A 5 -19.81 -17.32 13.36
N ALA A 6 -20.35 -16.53 12.44
CA ALA A 6 -21.76 -16.61 12.03
C ALA A 6 -21.95 -16.07 10.60
N ALA A 7 -22.87 -16.65 9.85
CA ALA A 7 -23.42 -16.18 8.57
C ALA A 7 -22.40 -15.69 7.50
N GLY A 8 -21.30 -16.41 7.32
CA GLY A 8 -20.36 -16.15 6.21
C GLY A 8 -19.29 -15.07 6.44
N MET A 9 -19.17 -14.55 7.65
CA MET A 9 -18.07 -13.67 8.05
C MET A 9 -17.34 -14.25 9.26
N GLN A 10 -16.02 -14.37 9.18
CA GLN A 10 -15.17 -14.81 10.27
C GLN A 10 -14.26 -13.66 10.69
N VAL A 11 -14.27 -13.31 11.99
CA VAL A 11 -13.40 -12.30 12.57
C VAL A 11 -12.41 -12.99 13.49
N THR A 12 -11.11 -12.86 13.19
CA THR A 12 -10.03 -13.41 14.00
C THR A 12 -9.25 -12.26 14.63
N PHE A 13 -9.11 -12.28 15.96
CA PHE A 13 -8.33 -11.32 16.72
C PHE A 13 -6.91 -11.84 16.92
N TYR A 14 -5.92 -11.05 16.52
CA TYR A 14 -4.53 -11.26 16.88
C TYR A 14 -4.14 -10.25 17.96
N ASN A 15 -3.80 -10.76 19.13
CA ASN A 15 -3.25 -9.93 20.20
C ASN A 15 -1.74 -9.81 19.97
N ALA A 16 -1.29 -8.81 19.26
CA ALA A 16 0.12 -8.45 19.15
C ALA A 16 0.41 -7.33 20.16
N THR A 17 0.71 -7.72 21.39
CA THR A 17 1.41 -6.86 22.36
C THR A 17 2.84 -6.69 21.90
N MET A 18 3.09 -5.74 21.01
CA MET A 18 4.46 -5.34 20.69
C MET A 18 4.46 -3.94 20.07
N PHE A 19 4.31 -2.94 20.93
CA PHE A 19 4.90 -1.60 20.95
C PHE A 19 4.10 -0.76 21.96
N PRO A 20 4.70 -0.27 23.05
CA PRO A 20 4.06 0.72 23.89
C PRO A 20 4.04 2.03 23.11
N ILE A 21 2.88 2.46 22.67
CA ILE A 21 2.66 3.85 22.26
C ILE A 21 2.24 4.61 23.51
N ASP A 22 3.20 4.90 24.35
CA ASP A 22 3.13 6.00 25.33
C ASP A 22 3.46 7.28 24.57
N LEU A 23 2.48 7.89 23.95
CA LEU A 23 2.53 9.29 23.49
C LEU A 23 1.16 9.71 22.94
N LEU A 24 0.19 9.93 23.82
CA LEU A 24 -0.91 10.88 23.62
C LEU A 24 -1.59 11.12 24.97
N ASP A 25 -0.90 11.81 25.86
CA ASP A 25 -1.54 12.57 26.93
C ASP A 25 -2.31 13.73 26.27
N GLY A 26 -3.62 13.77 26.48
CA GLY A 26 -4.42 14.97 26.24
C GLY A 26 -5.49 14.92 25.15
N ALA A 27 -6.08 13.76 24.84
CA ALA A 27 -7.37 13.74 24.13
C ALA A 27 -8.48 13.48 25.14
N ASP A 28 -9.34 14.49 25.33
CA ASP A 28 -10.59 14.38 26.06
C ASP A 28 -11.32 13.09 25.64
N ALA A 29 -11.49 12.15 26.57
CA ALA A 29 -12.13 10.87 26.31
C ALA A 29 -13.62 11.13 26.05
N GLY A 30 -13.94 11.44 24.79
CA GLY A 30 -15.30 11.62 24.34
C GLY A 30 -16.15 10.42 24.74
N THR A 31 -17.32 10.68 25.28
CA THR A 31 -18.34 9.71 25.67
C THR A 31 -18.42 8.58 24.63
N PRO A 32 -18.30 7.29 25.03
CA PRO A 32 -18.37 6.20 24.08
C PRO A 32 -19.66 6.32 23.25
N PRO A 33 -19.57 6.28 21.92
CA PRO A 33 -20.74 6.49 21.07
C PRO A 33 -21.78 5.43 21.37
N SER A 34 -23.00 5.85 21.57
CA SER A 34 -24.11 4.97 21.90
C SER A 34 -24.24 3.87 20.83
N GLN A 35 -24.60 2.67 21.24
CA GLN A 35 -24.93 1.54 20.33
C GLN A 35 -26.03 1.90 19.31
N ASN A 36 -26.65 3.06 19.44
CA ASN A 36 -27.66 3.64 18.56
C ASN A 36 -27.10 4.59 17.49
N SER A 37 -25.79 4.59 17.24
CA SER A 37 -25.19 5.44 16.17
C SER A 37 -25.84 5.16 14.80
N PRO A 38 -26.21 6.20 14.04
CA PRO A 38 -26.72 6.04 12.66
C PRO A 38 -25.80 5.23 11.75
N LEU A 39 -24.48 5.24 12.02
CA LEU A 39 -23.51 4.44 11.29
C LEU A 39 -23.75 2.93 11.40
N LEU A 40 -24.33 2.47 12.49
CA LEU A 40 -24.57 1.06 12.76
C LEU A 40 -25.93 0.56 12.23
N GLN A 41 -26.76 1.47 11.72
CA GLN A 41 -28.07 1.10 11.18
C GLN A 41 -27.93 0.25 9.91
N GLY A 42 -28.74 -0.82 9.84
CA GLY A 42 -28.75 -1.73 8.70
C GLY A 42 -27.51 -2.61 8.57
N LEU A 43 -26.64 -2.67 9.58
CA LEU A 43 -25.62 -3.71 9.70
C LEU A 43 -26.21 -4.93 10.40
N ASN A 44 -25.82 -6.13 9.94
CA ASN A 44 -26.09 -7.34 10.70
C ASN A 44 -25.14 -7.42 11.92
N ASP A 45 -25.34 -8.42 12.79
CA ASP A 45 -24.61 -8.51 14.07
C ASP A 45 -23.11 -8.70 13.84
N GLU A 46 -22.69 -9.52 12.87
CA GLU A 46 -21.28 -9.76 12.56
C GLU A 46 -20.61 -8.52 11.97
N GLN A 47 -21.31 -7.81 11.08
CA GLN A 47 -20.85 -6.54 10.52
C GLN A 47 -20.70 -5.49 11.62
N ARG A 48 -21.68 -5.44 12.55
CA ARG A 48 -21.65 -4.53 13.69
C ARG A 48 -20.45 -4.81 14.59
N VAL A 49 -20.20 -6.08 14.93
CA VAL A 49 -19.03 -6.50 15.69
C VAL A 49 -17.75 -6.06 14.98
N ALA A 50 -17.61 -6.35 13.68
CA ALA A 50 -16.42 -5.96 12.91
C ALA A 50 -16.20 -4.45 12.85
N VAL A 51 -17.25 -3.64 12.79
CA VAL A 51 -17.17 -2.18 12.78
C VAL A 51 -16.78 -1.61 14.15
N THR A 52 -17.29 -2.17 15.23
CA THR A 52 -17.08 -1.66 16.60
C THR A 52 -15.94 -2.34 17.34
N LEU A 53 -15.11 -3.15 16.66
CA LEU A 53 -13.93 -3.76 17.24
C LEU A 53 -13.06 -2.72 18.00
N PRO A 54 -12.54 -3.05 19.18
CA PRO A 54 -11.59 -2.19 19.87
C PRO A 54 -10.34 -1.95 19.02
N GLN A 55 -9.49 -1.04 19.48
CA GLN A 55 -8.18 -0.83 18.84
C GLN A 55 -7.36 -2.13 18.92
N GLY A 56 -6.77 -2.50 17.79
CA GLY A 56 -5.98 -3.72 17.67
C GLY A 56 -5.99 -4.26 16.25
N HIS A 57 -5.11 -5.23 16.01
CA HIS A 57 -5.06 -5.92 14.72
C HIS A 57 -6.22 -6.90 14.60
N ALA A 58 -6.92 -6.88 13.46
CA ALA A 58 -8.01 -7.79 13.18
C ALA A 58 -7.97 -8.27 11.72
N LEU A 59 -8.20 -9.54 11.51
CA LEU A 59 -8.44 -10.12 10.19
C LEU A 59 -9.93 -10.42 10.05
N VAL A 60 -10.57 -9.81 9.05
CA VAL A 60 -11.99 -10.04 8.73
C VAL A 60 -12.07 -10.89 7.46
N LEU A 61 -12.49 -12.13 7.60
CA LEU A 61 -12.72 -13.04 6.49
C LEU A 61 -14.20 -12.99 6.08
N ALA A 62 -14.45 -12.69 4.82
CA ALA A 62 -15.82 -12.49 4.34
C ALA A 62 -15.96 -12.92 2.86
N GLY A 63 -17.02 -13.67 2.55
CA GLY A 63 -17.34 -14.14 1.21
C GLY A 63 -17.68 -12.99 0.22
N ALA A 64 -17.84 -13.32 -1.05
CA ALA A 64 -18.32 -12.35 -2.04
C ALA A 64 -19.76 -11.90 -1.66
N GLY A 65 -20.05 -10.62 -1.83
CA GLY A 65 -21.39 -10.08 -1.50
C GLY A 65 -21.68 -9.84 -0.01
N SER A 66 -20.80 -10.25 0.92
CA SER A 66 -20.98 -10.10 2.37
C SER A 66 -20.91 -8.65 2.89
N GLY A 67 -20.64 -7.67 2.02
CA GLY A 67 -20.52 -6.26 2.40
C GLY A 67 -19.17 -5.83 2.95
N LYS A 68 -18.05 -6.52 2.62
CA LYS A 68 -16.70 -6.19 3.08
C LYS A 68 -16.34 -4.69 2.97
N THR A 69 -16.61 -4.09 1.82
CA THR A 69 -16.33 -2.66 1.61
C THR A 69 -17.19 -1.78 2.50
N ARG A 70 -18.46 -2.17 2.74
CA ARG A 70 -19.34 -1.46 3.66
C ARG A 70 -18.80 -1.53 5.10
N VAL A 71 -18.41 -2.70 5.56
CA VAL A 71 -17.81 -2.88 6.89
C VAL A 71 -16.57 -2.02 7.05
N LEU A 72 -15.64 -2.06 6.07
CA LEU A 72 -14.40 -1.28 6.11
C LEU A 72 -14.66 0.23 6.17
N THR A 73 -15.52 0.75 5.28
CA THR A 73 -15.84 2.19 5.27
C THR A 73 -16.58 2.62 6.52
N THR A 74 -17.51 1.81 7.01
CA THR A 74 -18.23 2.13 8.25
C THR A 74 -17.31 2.08 9.47
N ARG A 75 -16.34 1.13 9.52
CA ARG A 75 -15.35 1.09 10.59
C ARG A 75 -14.47 2.34 10.59
N ILE A 76 -13.98 2.79 9.43
CA ILE A 76 -13.21 4.03 9.32
C ILE A 76 -14.04 5.20 9.85
N ALA A 77 -15.29 5.34 9.40
CA ALA A 77 -16.18 6.38 9.88
C ALA A 77 -16.43 6.29 11.39
N TRP A 78 -16.61 5.08 11.92
CA TRP A 78 -16.76 4.80 13.35
C TRP A 78 -15.54 5.29 14.15
N LEU A 79 -14.33 4.87 13.77
CA LEU A 79 -13.09 5.26 14.44
C LEU A 79 -12.89 6.78 14.48
N LEU A 80 -13.26 7.47 13.42
CA LEU A 80 -13.18 8.92 13.31
C LEU A 80 -14.25 9.64 14.16
N GLN A 81 -15.51 9.18 14.11
CA GLN A 81 -16.60 9.79 14.89
C GLN A 81 -16.47 9.53 16.39
N THR A 82 -15.82 8.44 16.75
CA THR A 82 -15.55 8.10 18.17
C THR A 82 -14.28 8.77 18.72
N GLY A 83 -13.59 9.57 17.90
CA GLY A 83 -12.35 10.24 18.30
C GLY A 83 -11.16 9.31 18.53
N GLN A 84 -11.26 8.02 18.14
CA GLN A 84 -10.17 7.05 18.34
C GLN A 84 -8.98 7.32 17.43
N VAL A 85 -9.21 7.91 16.26
CA VAL A 85 -8.17 8.29 15.29
C VAL A 85 -8.51 9.62 14.63
N SER A 86 -7.50 10.36 14.21
CA SER A 86 -7.65 11.56 13.39
C SER A 86 -7.72 11.19 11.90
N PRO A 87 -8.25 12.05 11.01
CA PRO A 87 -8.24 11.80 9.56
C PRO A 87 -6.84 11.55 9.00
N GLY A 88 -5.81 12.23 9.50
CA GLY A 88 -4.42 12.03 9.10
C GLY A 88 -3.83 10.68 9.53
N GLY A 89 -4.41 10.03 10.54
CA GLY A 89 -4.01 8.71 11.02
C GLY A 89 -4.67 7.54 10.26
N ILE A 90 -5.49 7.79 9.24
CA ILE A 90 -6.12 6.74 8.44
C ILE A 90 -5.32 6.46 7.18
N MET A 91 -4.90 5.20 7.02
CA MET A 91 -4.40 4.65 5.76
C MET A 91 -5.32 3.49 5.33
N ALA A 92 -5.99 3.64 4.20
CA ALA A 92 -6.88 2.63 3.63
C ALA A 92 -6.45 2.28 2.20
N VAL A 93 -6.07 1.03 2.00
CA VAL A 93 -5.47 0.57 0.76
C VAL A 93 -6.41 -0.34 -0.01
N THR A 94 -6.47 -0.18 -1.32
CA THR A 94 -7.22 -1.04 -2.24
C THR A 94 -6.36 -1.44 -3.43
N PHE A 95 -6.85 -2.42 -4.22
CA PHE A 95 -6.12 -2.84 -5.43
C PHE A 95 -6.44 -1.98 -6.65
N THR A 96 -7.60 -1.32 -6.70
CA THR A 96 -8.03 -0.57 -7.90
C THR A 96 -8.40 0.86 -7.58
N ASN A 97 -8.11 1.76 -8.53
CA ASN A 97 -8.52 3.17 -8.43
C ASN A 97 -10.03 3.34 -8.34
N LYS A 98 -10.81 2.43 -8.96
CA LYS A 98 -12.28 2.43 -8.85
C LYS A 98 -12.71 2.19 -7.40
N ALA A 99 -12.15 1.17 -6.75
CA ALA A 99 -12.46 0.86 -5.35
C ALA A 99 -12.04 1.99 -4.41
N ALA A 100 -10.88 2.62 -4.63
CA ALA A 100 -10.43 3.79 -3.86
C ALA A 100 -11.39 4.97 -3.99
N LYS A 101 -11.83 5.29 -5.21
CA LYS A 101 -12.83 6.35 -5.45
C LYS A 101 -14.16 6.05 -4.78
N GLU A 102 -14.64 4.81 -4.88
CA GLU A 102 -15.88 4.37 -4.23
C GLU A 102 -15.80 4.47 -2.70
N MET A 103 -14.67 4.04 -2.10
CA MET A 103 -14.42 4.16 -0.67
C MET A 103 -14.44 5.63 -0.23
N THR A 104 -13.75 6.50 -0.96
CA THR A 104 -13.71 7.94 -0.69
C THR A 104 -15.11 8.55 -0.77
N ALA A 105 -15.90 8.23 -1.80
CA ALA A 105 -17.26 8.72 -1.95
C ALA A 105 -18.18 8.28 -0.80
N ARG A 106 -18.09 7.00 -0.39
CA ARG A 106 -18.87 6.49 0.75
C ARG A 106 -18.50 7.17 2.06
N LEU A 107 -17.20 7.37 2.33
CA LEU A 107 -16.74 8.08 3.53
C LEU A 107 -17.18 9.54 3.52
N SER A 108 -17.12 10.22 2.37
CA SER A 108 -17.61 11.59 2.24
C SER A 108 -19.11 11.73 2.50
N ALA A 109 -19.89 10.69 2.22
CA ALA A 109 -21.32 10.67 2.52
C ALA A 109 -21.65 10.38 4.00
N MET A 110 -20.74 9.69 4.71
CA MET A 110 -20.90 9.31 6.13
C MET A 110 -20.36 10.35 7.11
N LEU A 111 -19.41 11.18 6.68
CA LEU A 111 -18.66 12.08 7.55
C LEU A 111 -18.99 13.53 7.27
N PRO A 112 -19.16 14.38 8.30
CA PRO A 112 -19.50 15.79 8.15
C PRO A 112 -18.31 16.67 7.73
N TYR A 113 -17.13 16.10 7.51
CA TYR A 113 -15.90 16.81 7.17
C TYR A 113 -15.17 16.18 5.99
N ASN A 114 -14.19 16.92 5.46
CA ASN A 114 -13.48 16.55 4.25
C ASN A 114 -12.53 15.36 4.47
N VAL A 115 -12.71 14.30 3.69
CA VAL A 115 -11.88 13.09 3.72
C VAL A 115 -10.57 13.18 2.91
N ARG A 116 -10.31 14.31 2.24
CA ARG A 116 -9.12 14.49 1.38
C ARG A 116 -7.79 14.39 2.12
N GLY A 117 -7.78 14.63 3.45
CA GLY A 117 -6.59 14.47 4.28
C GLY A 117 -6.18 13.02 4.52
N MET A 118 -7.10 12.07 4.35
CA MET A 118 -6.85 10.66 4.58
C MET A 118 -5.95 10.05 3.49
N TRP A 119 -5.26 8.98 3.85
CA TRP A 119 -4.46 8.20 2.91
C TRP A 119 -5.31 7.06 2.34
N ILE A 120 -6.15 7.36 1.36
CA ILE A 120 -7.02 6.37 0.70
C ILE A 120 -6.57 6.24 -0.75
N GLY A 121 -6.19 5.03 -1.17
CA GLY A 121 -5.68 4.82 -2.52
C GLY A 121 -5.30 3.38 -2.81
N THR A 122 -4.70 3.17 -3.99
CA THR A 122 -4.01 1.92 -4.31
C THR A 122 -2.61 1.91 -3.71
N PHE A 123 -1.99 0.74 -3.55
CA PHE A 123 -0.61 0.61 -3.09
C PHE A 123 0.32 1.57 -3.84
N HIS A 124 0.40 1.45 -5.16
CA HIS A 124 1.25 2.32 -5.99
C HIS A 124 0.87 3.81 -5.87
N GLY A 125 -0.42 4.13 -5.78
CA GLY A 125 -0.87 5.52 -5.62
C GLY A 125 -0.44 6.13 -4.29
N LEU A 126 -0.50 5.37 -3.20
CA LEU A 126 -0.06 5.82 -1.88
C LEU A 126 1.46 5.90 -1.79
N CYS A 127 2.20 4.93 -2.36
CA CYS A 127 3.66 4.98 -2.47
C CYS A 127 4.11 6.21 -3.27
N ASN A 128 3.49 6.48 -4.42
CA ASN A 128 3.78 7.70 -5.19
C ASN A 128 3.53 8.98 -4.36
N ARG A 129 2.40 9.06 -3.65
CA ARG A 129 2.10 10.19 -2.75
C ARG A 129 3.16 10.32 -1.65
N LEU A 130 3.58 9.22 -1.02
CA LEU A 130 4.63 9.20 0.00
C LEU A 130 5.96 9.71 -0.56
N LEU A 131 6.40 9.14 -1.68
CA LEU A 131 7.66 9.53 -2.32
C LEU A 131 7.66 10.98 -2.81
N ARG A 132 6.50 11.51 -3.28
CA ARG A 132 6.38 12.95 -3.61
C ARG A 132 6.53 13.84 -2.38
N ALA A 133 5.93 13.45 -1.26
CA ALA A 133 6.01 14.22 0.00
C ALA A 133 7.43 14.19 0.59
N HIS A 134 8.17 13.09 0.41
CA HIS A 134 9.48 12.85 1.01
C HIS A 134 10.57 12.66 -0.05
N HIS A 135 10.45 13.28 -1.22
CA HIS A 135 11.34 13.06 -2.37
C HIS A 135 12.82 13.26 -2.05
N VAL A 136 13.17 14.23 -1.20
CA VAL A 136 14.55 14.49 -0.80
C VAL A 136 15.12 13.30 -0.01
N ALA A 137 14.39 12.81 0.99
CA ALA A 137 14.80 11.65 1.78
C ALA A 137 14.86 10.38 0.91
N ALA A 138 13.95 10.26 -0.06
CA ALA A 138 13.96 9.18 -1.05
C ALA A 138 15.05 9.32 -2.13
N GLY A 139 15.85 10.39 -2.13
CA GLY A 139 16.87 10.63 -3.15
C GLY A 139 16.30 10.85 -4.55
N LEU A 140 15.09 11.39 -4.66
CA LEU A 140 14.38 11.63 -5.92
C LEU A 140 14.22 13.13 -6.21
N PRO A 141 14.21 13.56 -7.48
CA PRO A 141 13.79 14.91 -7.83
C PRO A 141 12.29 15.09 -7.52
N ALA A 142 11.87 16.30 -7.16
CA ALA A 142 10.47 16.60 -6.85
C ALA A 142 9.50 16.20 -7.98
N THR A 143 9.98 16.29 -9.21
CA THR A 143 9.23 16.03 -10.45
C THR A 143 9.58 14.69 -11.10
N PHE A 144 10.03 13.70 -10.33
CA PHE A 144 10.35 12.39 -10.89
C PHE A 144 9.19 11.84 -11.74
N GLN A 145 9.52 11.11 -12.80
CA GLN A 145 8.51 10.50 -13.68
C GLN A 145 8.37 9.01 -13.39
N ILE A 146 7.20 8.48 -13.67
CA ILE A 146 6.90 7.05 -13.49
C ILE A 146 6.90 6.40 -14.86
N LEU A 147 7.77 5.41 -15.05
CA LEU A 147 7.80 4.58 -16.24
C LEU A 147 6.67 3.55 -16.16
N ASP A 148 5.83 3.49 -17.19
CA ASP A 148 4.94 2.36 -17.36
C ASP A 148 5.72 1.12 -17.85
N THR A 149 5.03 -0.01 -17.98
CA THR A 149 5.65 -1.28 -18.40
C THR A 149 6.30 -1.17 -19.79
N GLN A 150 5.73 -0.39 -20.69
CA GLN A 150 6.26 -0.21 -22.05
C GLN A 150 7.48 0.72 -22.05
N ASP A 151 7.43 1.78 -21.26
CA ASP A 151 8.54 2.71 -21.07
C ASP A 151 9.72 2.02 -20.40
N GLN A 152 9.46 1.21 -19.37
CA GLN A 152 10.47 0.39 -18.71
C GLN A 152 11.17 -0.55 -19.69
N LEU A 153 10.41 -1.30 -20.49
CA LEU A 153 10.97 -2.20 -21.51
C LEU A 153 11.80 -1.41 -22.54
N SER A 154 11.34 -0.22 -22.93
CA SER A 154 12.07 0.65 -23.87
C SER A 154 13.39 1.16 -23.27
N ALA A 155 13.40 1.51 -21.98
CA ALA A 155 14.61 1.89 -21.26
C ALA A 155 15.61 0.72 -21.18
N VAL A 156 15.15 -0.48 -20.85
CA VAL A 156 15.99 -1.69 -20.83
C VAL A 156 16.56 -2.02 -22.21
N LYS A 157 15.78 -1.89 -23.29
CA LYS A 157 16.27 -2.08 -24.67
C LYS A 157 17.37 -1.07 -25.04
N ARG A 158 17.20 0.22 -24.67
CA ARG A 158 18.24 1.24 -24.89
C ARG A 158 19.52 0.88 -24.14
N LEU A 159 19.39 0.44 -22.90
CA LEU A 159 20.51 -0.01 -22.08
C LEU A 159 21.23 -1.21 -22.72
N CYS A 160 20.52 -2.24 -23.17
CA CYS A 160 21.11 -3.40 -23.85
C CYS A 160 21.91 -2.99 -25.08
N LYS A 161 21.38 -2.07 -25.89
CA LYS A 161 22.10 -1.53 -27.08
C LYS A 161 23.34 -0.74 -26.68
N GLN A 162 23.24 0.12 -25.68
CA GLN A 162 24.34 0.97 -25.21
C GLN A 162 25.52 0.16 -24.70
N PHE A 163 25.27 -0.96 -24.05
CA PHE A 163 26.30 -1.83 -23.47
C PHE A 163 26.61 -3.08 -24.31
N ASN A 164 26.16 -3.12 -25.58
CA ASN A 164 26.36 -4.23 -26.50
C ASN A 164 26.02 -5.60 -25.88
N VAL A 165 24.87 -5.66 -25.18
CA VAL A 165 24.40 -6.88 -24.55
C VAL A 165 23.94 -7.85 -25.62
N ASP A 166 24.34 -9.13 -25.50
CA ASP A 166 23.81 -10.22 -26.32
C ASP A 166 22.31 -10.44 -25.99
N GLU A 167 21.44 -9.89 -26.84
CA GLU A 167 19.99 -9.96 -26.65
C GLU A 167 19.40 -11.37 -26.90
N GLU A 168 20.12 -12.28 -27.56
CA GLU A 168 19.71 -13.70 -27.68
C GLU A 168 19.87 -14.39 -26.33
N ARG A 169 20.99 -14.14 -25.64
CA ARG A 169 21.27 -14.70 -24.31
C ARG A 169 20.52 -13.98 -23.19
N PHE A 170 20.39 -12.66 -23.27
CA PHE A 170 19.73 -11.80 -22.29
C PHE A 170 18.62 -10.98 -22.94
N PRO A 171 17.48 -11.58 -23.29
CA PRO A 171 16.38 -10.85 -23.92
C PRO A 171 15.89 -9.70 -23.03
N PRO A 172 15.73 -8.47 -23.55
CA PRO A 172 15.34 -7.31 -22.75
C PRO A 172 14.06 -7.51 -21.91
N LYS A 173 13.10 -8.26 -22.44
CA LYS A 173 11.86 -8.60 -21.74
C LYS A 173 12.12 -9.48 -20.51
N GLN A 174 13.00 -10.46 -20.61
CA GLN A 174 13.37 -11.31 -19.48
C GLN A 174 14.17 -10.54 -18.43
N LEU A 175 15.05 -9.63 -18.87
CA LEU A 175 15.76 -8.72 -17.97
C LEU A 175 14.80 -7.80 -17.22
N THR A 176 13.78 -7.25 -17.90
CA THR A 176 12.73 -6.46 -17.24
C THR A 176 12.00 -7.28 -16.16
N TRP A 177 11.64 -8.52 -16.44
CA TRP A 177 11.01 -9.40 -15.45
C TRP A 177 11.92 -9.74 -14.27
N PHE A 178 13.22 -9.98 -14.55
CA PHE A 178 14.20 -10.22 -13.50
C PHE A 178 14.32 -9.01 -12.54
N ILE A 179 14.42 -7.81 -13.09
CA ILE A 179 14.49 -6.56 -12.31
C ILE A 179 13.21 -6.38 -11.48
N ALA A 180 12.04 -6.57 -12.09
CA ALA A 180 10.76 -6.46 -11.41
C ALA A 180 10.65 -7.46 -10.25
N GLY A 181 10.99 -8.73 -10.49
CA GLY A 181 10.98 -9.77 -9.44
C GLY A 181 11.93 -9.47 -8.28
N CYS A 182 13.16 -8.98 -8.57
CA CYS A 182 14.08 -8.57 -7.51
C CYS A 182 13.48 -7.44 -6.67
N LYS A 183 12.88 -6.43 -7.30
CA LYS A 183 12.24 -5.32 -6.58
C LYS A 183 11.03 -5.75 -5.76
N GLU A 184 10.22 -6.67 -6.27
CA GLU A 184 9.07 -7.25 -5.55
C GLU A 184 9.50 -8.01 -4.29
N GLU A 185 10.67 -8.66 -4.33
CA GLU A 185 11.28 -9.33 -3.18
C GLU A 185 12.09 -8.40 -2.26
N GLY A 186 12.09 -7.10 -2.52
CA GLY A 186 12.79 -6.11 -1.70
C GLY A 186 14.30 -6.07 -1.94
N MET A 187 14.80 -6.63 -3.05
CA MET A 187 16.23 -6.77 -3.33
C MET A 187 16.76 -5.67 -4.25
N ARG A 188 17.80 -4.98 -3.81
CA ARG A 188 18.65 -4.16 -4.66
C ARG A 188 19.69 -5.04 -5.39
N PRO A 189 20.36 -4.53 -6.44
CA PRO A 189 21.40 -5.31 -7.15
C PRO A 189 22.43 -5.98 -6.23
N LYS A 190 22.84 -5.28 -5.17
CA LYS A 190 23.82 -5.77 -4.17
C LYS A 190 23.29 -6.92 -3.31
N ASP A 191 21.99 -7.08 -3.19
CA ASP A 191 21.33 -8.05 -2.31
C ASP A 191 20.97 -9.34 -3.05
N VAL A 192 21.06 -9.33 -4.39
CA VAL A 192 20.69 -10.47 -5.24
C VAL A 192 21.76 -11.58 -5.14
N PRO A 193 21.39 -12.81 -4.73
CA PRO A 193 22.34 -13.92 -4.70
C PRO A 193 22.87 -14.27 -6.09
N VAL A 194 24.17 -14.22 -6.27
CA VAL A 194 24.85 -14.57 -7.52
C VAL A 194 25.26 -16.04 -7.47
N THR A 195 24.55 -16.90 -8.16
CA THR A 195 24.78 -18.35 -8.18
C THR A 195 25.54 -18.84 -9.41
N ASP A 196 25.50 -18.08 -10.50
CA ASP A 196 26.06 -18.46 -11.80
C ASP A 196 26.45 -17.20 -12.62
N PRO A 197 27.25 -17.36 -13.71
CA PRO A 197 27.70 -16.25 -14.54
C PRO A 197 26.55 -15.44 -15.20
N ASP A 198 25.43 -16.08 -15.54
CA ASP A 198 24.29 -15.42 -16.18
C ASP A 198 23.55 -14.54 -15.16
N THR A 199 23.36 -15.04 -13.95
CA THR A 199 22.82 -14.26 -12.83
C THR A 199 23.72 -13.07 -12.51
N LYS A 200 25.05 -13.27 -12.48
CA LYS A 200 26.00 -12.16 -12.31
C LYS A 200 25.80 -11.08 -13.37
N LYS A 201 25.68 -11.47 -14.64
CA LYS A 201 25.47 -10.52 -15.74
C LYS A 201 24.13 -9.78 -15.62
N LYS A 202 23.03 -10.47 -15.23
CA LYS A 202 21.74 -9.84 -15.00
C LYS A 202 21.81 -8.82 -13.85
N VAL A 203 22.54 -9.12 -12.78
CA VAL A 203 22.74 -8.20 -11.65
C VAL A 203 23.52 -6.96 -12.07
N GLU A 204 24.59 -7.10 -12.88
CA GLU A 204 25.31 -5.98 -13.47
C GLU A 204 24.39 -5.09 -14.32
N LEU A 205 23.53 -5.68 -15.15
CA LEU A 205 22.58 -4.96 -15.98
C LEU A 205 21.48 -4.29 -15.13
N TYR A 206 21.06 -4.92 -14.04
CA TYR A 206 20.13 -4.32 -13.08
C TYR A 206 20.75 -3.09 -12.42
N GLN A 207 22.01 -3.14 -12.00
CA GLN A 207 22.71 -1.96 -11.46
C GLN A 207 22.79 -0.82 -12.49
N LEU A 208 23.16 -1.11 -13.73
CA LEU A 208 23.22 -0.11 -14.80
C LEU A 208 21.85 0.51 -15.08
N TYR A 209 20.78 -0.28 -14.99
CA TYR A 209 19.39 0.20 -15.11
C TYR A 209 19.03 1.15 -13.96
N GLU A 210 19.35 0.80 -12.70
CA GLU A 210 19.12 1.65 -11.53
C GLU A 210 19.86 3.00 -11.68
N ASP A 211 21.14 2.94 -12.08
CA ASP A 211 21.97 4.13 -12.29
C ASP A 211 21.40 5.04 -13.40
N GLN A 212 20.86 4.45 -14.46
CA GLN A 212 20.20 5.20 -15.52
C GLN A 212 18.92 5.85 -15.04
N CYS A 213 18.04 5.11 -14.37
CA CYS A 213 16.79 5.63 -13.79
C CYS A 213 17.07 6.79 -12.82
N GLN A 214 18.09 6.66 -11.98
CA GLN A 214 18.48 7.71 -11.05
C GLN A 214 18.97 8.98 -11.79
N ARG A 215 19.78 8.84 -12.84
CA ARG A 215 20.24 9.98 -13.64
C ARG A 215 19.11 10.68 -14.40
N GLU A 216 18.16 9.89 -14.92
CA GLU A 216 17.01 10.42 -15.69
C GLU A 216 15.89 10.96 -14.76
N GLY A 217 15.96 10.71 -13.46
CA GLY A 217 14.93 11.12 -12.50
C GLY A 217 13.61 10.37 -12.71
N VAL A 218 13.69 9.09 -13.07
CA VAL A 218 12.53 8.23 -13.34
C VAL A 218 12.49 7.04 -12.40
N VAL A 219 11.30 6.51 -12.17
CA VAL A 219 11.06 5.32 -11.34
C VAL A 219 10.09 4.38 -12.06
N ASP A 220 10.29 3.08 -11.98
CA ASP A 220 9.32 2.09 -12.41
C ASP A 220 8.32 1.73 -11.28
N PHE A 221 7.29 0.93 -11.58
CA PHE A 221 6.29 0.55 -10.58
C PHE A 221 6.88 -0.23 -9.40
N GLY A 222 7.86 -1.13 -9.65
CA GLY A 222 8.56 -1.85 -8.58
C GLY A 222 9.34 -0.90 -7.69
N GLU A 223 9.97 0.12 -8.28
CA GLU A 223 10.71 1.15 -7.56
C GLU A 223 9.83 1.99 -6.62
N LEU A 224 8.59 2.28 -7.01
CA LEU A 224 7.66 2.98 -6.12
C LEU A 224 7.46 2.21 -4.81
N MET A 225 7.31 0.89 -4.88
CA MET A 225 7.11 0.05 -3.69
C MET A 225 8.40 -0.09 -2.89
N LEU A 226 9.49 -0.49 -3.55
CA LEU A 226 10.78 -0.74 -2.91
C LEU A 226 11.32 0.51 -2.22
N ARG A 227 11.33 1.65 -2.90
CA ARG A 227 11.82 2.91 -2.33
C ARG A 227 10.92 3.47 -1.21
N SER A 228 9.63 3.18 -1.25
CA SER A 228 8.73 3.51 -0.14
C SER A 228 8.97 2.63 1.10
N PHE A 229 9.41 1.39 0.90
CA PHE A 229 9.80 0.49 1.98
C PHE A 229 11.12 0.90 2.63
N GLU A 230 12.07 1.40 1.84
CA GLU A 230 13.39 1.86 2.31
C GLU A 230 13.35 3.21 3.04
N LEU A 231 12.25 3.98 2.91
CA LEU A 231 12.10 5.33 3.45
C LEU A 231 11.73 5.31 4.93
#